data_0703dd6de41fe1e6d5692c3ccad41399
#
_entry.id   0703dd6de41fe1e6d5692c3ccad41399
#
_cell.length_a   1.000
_cell.length_b   1.000
_cell.length_c   1.000
_cell.angle_alpha   90.00
_cell.angle_beta   90.00
_cell.angle_gamma   90.00
#
_symmetry.space_group_name_H-M   'P 1'
#
loop_
_entity.id
_entity.type
_entity.pdbx_description
1 polymer ?
#
loop_
_entity_poly.entity_id
_entity_poly.type
_entity_poly.pdbx_seq_one_letter_code
_entity_poly.pdbx_strand_id
1 'polypeptide(L)' 'IVFTIPYDLTNQNTELRIYDVQGSLVAILVNQQLAAGNYVIKWEGRNQNNQNVSSGIYFYNIKVGEKVKSGKMNLLK' A
#
# COMPACT_ATOMS: atom_id res chain seq x y z
N ILE A 1 0.33 1.14 7.71
CA ILE A 1 -0.32 2.05 6.74
C ILE A 1 -1.80 2.14 7.10
N VAL A 2 -2.26 3.34 7.35
CA VAL A 2 -3.65 3.61 7.72
C VAL A 2 -4.30 4.40 6.61
N PHE A 3 -5.47 3.96 6.18
CA PHE A 3 -6.23 4.70 5.18
C PHE A 3 -7.73 4.53 5.39
N THR A 4 -8.48 5.48 4.84
CA THR A 4 -9.94 5.49 4.92
C THR A 4 -10.51 5.47 3.50
N ILE A 5 -11.48 4.59 3.28
CA ILE A 5 -12.26 4.59 2.06
C ILE A 5 -13.56 5.33 2.34
N PRO A 6 -13.78 6.50 1.74
CA PRO A 6 -15.01 7.27 1.95
C PRO A 6 -16.21 6.55 1.33
N TYR A 7 -17.38 6.92 1.80
CA TYR A 7 -18.63 6.22 1.45
C TYR A 7 -18.91 6.24 -0.05
N ASP A 8 -18.56 7.32 -0.73
CA ASP A 8 -18.79 7.45 -2.17
C ASP A 8 -17.82 6.59 -3.01
N LEU A 9 -16.79 6.01 -2.39
CA LEU A 9 -15.84 5.12 -3.04
C LEU A 9 -15.97 3.67 -2.56
N THR A 10 -17.07 3.35 -1.86
CA THR A 10 -17.30 2.00 -1.36
C THR A 10 -17.36 0.99 -2.51
N ASN A 11 -16.78 -0.19 -2.28
CA ASN A 11 -16.77 -1.31 -3.24
C ASN A 11 -16.02 -1.04 -4.54
N GLN A 12 -15.21 0.02 -4.59
CA GLN A 12 -14.28 0.23 -5.68
C GLN A 12 -13.06 -0.68 -5.50
N ASN A 13 -12.39 -1.01 -6.61
CA ASN A 13 -11.16 -1.77 -6.51
C ASN A 13 -10.10 -0.93 -5.79
N THR A 14 -9.48 -1.52 -4.78
CA THR A 14 -8.46 -0.87 -3.96
C THR A 14 -7.14 -1.60 -4.15
N GLU A 15 -6.10 -0.84 -4.50
CA GLU A 15 -4.74 -1.36 -4.61
C GLU A 15 -3.83 -0.59 -3.66
N LEU A 16 -3.04 -1.34 -2.89
CA LEU A 16 -1.99 -0.76 -2.04
C LEU A 16 -0.67 -1.38 -2.45
N ARG A 17 0.21 -0.57 -2.99
CA ARG A 17 1.50 -1.00 -3.52
C ARG A 17 2.64 -0.33 -2.79
N ILE A 18 3.75 -1.05 -2.67
CA ILE A 18 5.00 -0.56 -2.08
C ILE A 18 6.05 -0.49 -3.17
N TYR A 19 6.77 0.64 -3.21
CA TYR A 19 7.85 0.89 -4.16
C TYR A 19 9.13 1.25 -3.41
N ASP A 20 10.27 0.96 -4.00
CA ASP A 20 11.58 1.39 -3.48
C ASP A 20 11.92 2.80 -3.99
N VAL A 21 13.12 3.29 -3.63
CA VAL A 21 13.57 4.64 -4.02
C VAL A 21 13.83 4.78 -5.50
N GLN A 22 13.99 3.67 -6.21
CA GLN A 22 14.17 3.68 -7.67
C GLN A 22 12.85 3.62 -8.42
N GLY A 23 11.74 3.54 -7.70
CA GLY A 23 10.40 3.42 -8.29
C GLY A 23 10.03 2.01 -8.70
N SER A 24 10.81 1.01 -8.29
CA SER A 24 10.51 -0.39 -8.59
C SER A 24 9.45 -0.93 -7.63
N LEU A 25 8.54 -1.72 -8.17
CA LEU A 25 7.49 -2.36 -7.35
C LEU A 25 8.13 -3.41 -6.43
N VAL A 26 7.87 -3.27 -5.13
CA VAL A 26 8.35 -4.20 -4.11
C VAL A 26 7.26 -5.20 -3.74
N ALA A 27 6.07 -4.72 -3.43
CA ALA A 27 4.99 -5.59 -2.98
C ALA A 27 3.63 -4.98 -3.31
N ILE A 28 2.64 -5.85 -3.46
CA ILE A 28 1.22 -5.48 -3.52
C ILE A 28 0.58 -6.04 -2.25
N LEU A 29 0.14 -5.14 -1.38
CA LEU A 29 -0.42 -5.53 -0.08
C LEU A 29 -1.93 -5.74 -0.13
N VAL A 30 -2.61 -4.99 -0.99
CA VAL A 30 -4.06 -5.08 -1.18
C VAL A 30 -4.34 -4.94 -2.66
N ASN A 31 -5.22 -5.79 -3.17
CA ASN A 31 -5.73 -5.70 -4.53
C ASN A 31 -7.09 -6.38 -4.58
N GLN A 32 -8.12 -5.67 -4.11
CA GLN A 32 -9.48 -6.20 -4.06
C GLN A 32 -10.47 -5.06 -3.85
N GLN A 33 -11.73 -5.36 -4.03
CA GLN A 33 -12.80 -4.43 -3.70
C GLN A 33 -12.96 -4.37 -2.19
N LEU A 34 -13.01 -3.15 -1.64
CA LEU A 34 -13.18 -2.92 -0.22
C LEU A 34 -14.36 -1.98 0.01
N ALA A 35 -15.14 -2.28 1.06
CA ALA A 35 -16.22 -1.40 1.51
C ALA A 35 -15.65 -0.14 2.14
N ALA A 36 -16.46 0.92 2.20
CA ALA A 36 -16.10 2.13 2.94
C ALA A 36 -15.76 1.80 4.38
N GLY A 37 -14.80 2.49 4.94
CA GLY A 37 -14.34 2.26 6.30
C GLY A 37 -12.87 2.61 6.49
N ASN A 38 -12.39 2.31 7.68
CA ASN A 38 -11.00 2.55 8.09
C ASN A 38 -10.23 1.25 8.04
N TYR A 39 -9.02 1.30 7.46
CA TYR A 39 -8.17 0.13 7.30
C TYR A 39 -6.79 0.38 7.85
N VAL A 40 -6.23 -0.65 8.48
CA VAL A 40 -4.85 -0.66 8.96
C VAL A 40 -4.16 -1.85 8.31
N ILE A 41 -3.18 -1.58 7.46
CA ILE A 41 -2.43 -2.60 6.76
C ILE A 41 -0.98 -2.53 7.21
N LYS A 42 -0.46 -3.62 7.74
CA LYS A 42 0.93 -3.71 8.17
C LYS A 42 1.76 -4.31 7.04
N TRP A 43 2.87 -3.64 6.70
CA TRP A 43 3.85 -4.20 5.79
C TRP A 43 4.99 -4.80 6.60
N GLU A 44 5.28 -6.07 6.32
CA GLU A 44 6.29 -6.84 7.07
C GLU A 44 7.71 -6.67 6.51
N GLY A 45 7.91 -5.77 5.54
CA GLY A 45 9.22 -5.58 4.94
C GLY A 45 9.63 -6.72 4.01
N ARG A 46 8.66 -7.26 3.29
CA ARG A 46 8.90 -8.36 2.36
C ARG A 46 8.43 -8.00 0.95
N ASN A 47 9.13 -8.54 -0.05
CA ASN A 47 8.74 -8.36 -1.44
C ASN A 47 7.67 -9.38 -1.86
N GLN A 48 7.29 -9.35 -3.13
CA GLN A 48 6.28 -10.26 -3.70
C GLN A 48 6.64 -11.74 -3.55
N ASN A 49 7.92 -12.05 -3.46
CA ASN A 49 8.41 -13.43 -3.29
C ASN A 49 8.58 -13.80 -1.82
N ASN A 50 8.02 -12.99 -0.92
CA ASN A 50 8.09 -13.18 0.53
C ASN A 50 9.52 -13.17 1.08
N GLN A 51 10.42 -12.46 0.42
CA GLN A 51 11.80 -12.28 0.83
C GLN A 51 11.96 -10.96 1.55
N ASN A 52 12.79 -10.92 2.60
CA ASN A 52 13.10 -9.70 3.33
C ASN A 52 13.79 -8.70 2.42
N VAL A 53 13.38 -7.43 2.49
CA VAL A 53 14.06 -6.34 1.81
C VAL A 53 14.88 -5.53 2.79
N SER A 54 15.80 -4.70 2.27
CA SER A 54 16.70 -3.90 3.10
C SER A 54 15.95 -2.84 3.88
N SER A 55 16.48 -2.49 5.05
CA SER A 55 16.06 -1.28 5.76
C SER A 55 16.26 -0.06 4.86
N GLY A 56 15.39 0.92 4.96
CA GLY A 56 15.50 2.13 4.19
C GLY A 56 14.16 2.78 3.93
N ILE A 57 14.17 3.66 2.94
CA ILE A 57 12.98 4.43 2.56
C ILE A 57 12.20 3.70 1.47
N TYR A 58 10.90 3.62 1.68
CA TYR A 58 9.95 3.03 0.73
C TYR A 58 8.76 3.96 0.57
N PHE A 59 8.06 3.80 -0.54
CA PHE A 59 6.89 4.59 -0.85
C PHE A 59 5.69 3.68 -0.99
N TYR A 60 4.54 4.12 -0.49
CA TYR A 60 3.30 3.42 -0.75
C TYR A 60 2.40 4.23 -1.66
N ASN A 61 1.57 3.54 -2.41
CA ASN A 61 0.58 4.13 -3.29
C ASN A 61 -0.73 3.40 -3.07
N ILE A 62 -1.76 4.15 -2.68
CA ILE A 62 -3.11 3.62 -2.48
C ILE A 62 -3.97 4.16 -3.60
N LYS A 63 -4.57 3.26 -4.37
CA LYS A 63 -5.51 3.63 -5.43
C LYS A 63 -6.86 3.03 -5.11
N VAL A 64 -7.89 3.87 -5.01
CA VAL A 64 -9.28 3.47 -4.78
C VAL A 64 -10.09 3.99 -5.96
N GLY A 65 -10.53 3.10 -6.85
CA GLY A 65 -11.09 3.51 -8.12
C GLY A 65 -10.08 4.35 -8.88
N GLU A 66 -10.37 5.62 -9.12
CA GLU A 66 -9.47 6.55 -9.80
C GLU A 66 -8.74 7.49 -8.84
N LYS A 67 -9.03 7.43 -7.55
CA LYS A 67 -8.37 8.26 -6.55
C LYS A 67 -7.06 7.63 -6.12
N VAL A 68 -6.01 8.44 -6.03
CA VAL A 68 -4.67 7.97 -5.67
C VAL A 68 -4.13 8.81 -4.53
N LYS A 69 -3.52 8.14 -3.55
CA LYS A 69 -2.81 8.76 -2.45
C LYS A 69 -1.48 8.05 -2.26
N SER A 70 -0.42 8.83 -2.06
CA SER A 70 0.93 8.29 -1.87
C SER A 70 1.53 8.80 -0.58
N GLY A 71 2.47 8.05 -0.05
CA GLY A 71 3.21 8.44 1.13
C GLY A 71 4.58 7.78 1.17
N LYS A 72 5.38 8.25 2.13
CA LYS A 72 6.75 7.77 2.35
C LYS A 72 6.81 7.11 3.72
N MET A 73 7.60 6.06 3.83
CA MET A 73 7.82 5.40 5.10
C MET A 73 9.25 4.90 5.22
N ASN A 74 9.70 4.73 6.47
CA ASN A 74 10.99 4.12 6.78
C ASN A 74 10.77 2.71 7.29
N LEU A 75 11.54 1.78 6.72
CA LEU A 75 11.60 0.42 7.21
C LEU A 75 12.88 0.27 8.03
N LEU A 76 12.73 -0.05 9.30
CA LEU A 76 13.83 -0.29 10.22
C LEU A 76 13.78 -1.76 10.64
N LYS A 77 14.87 -2.45 10.42
CA LYS A 77 15.01 -3.87 10.81
C LYS A 77 16.07 -4.07 11.85
#